data_6d81c6960f4dc1e6fcd6d93c613769ce
#
_entry.id   6d81c6960f4dc1e6fcd6d93c613769ce
#
_cell.length_a   1.000
_cell.length_b   1.000
_cell.length_c   1.000
_cell.angle_alpha   90.00
_cell.angle_beta   90.00
_cell.angle_gamma   90.00
#
_symmetry.space_group_name_H-M   'P 1'
#
loop_
_entity.id
_entity.type
_entity.pdbx_description
1 polymer ?
#
loop_
_entity_poly.entity_id
_entity_poly.type
_entity_poly.pdbx_seq_one_letter_code
_entity_poly.pdbx_strand_id
1 'polypeptide(L)'
;MLTQKELANDGASRASILMKVGACVGGTILGYVSQWFGRRRTIIVAAIMSMLLIPAWILPEGERSLSVTGFFMQFFIQGAWGVIPIHLNELSPPAFRSSFPGLSYQLGNMISSPSAQIVNAISESHFVTSKSGQRSKAYGPTMGIATAIIAMGIAVTTAFGPEKRGREFEKTLPAGMSVMPEGKTMEDDLERGDTRESKPAVEMQDVAEKK
;
A
#
# COMPACT_ATOMS: atom_id res chain seq x y z
N MET A 1 -0.73 23.21 1.95
CA MET A 1 -1.34 23.35 0.62
C MET A 1 -2.72 24.00 0.65
N LEU A 2 -3.68 23.51 1.43
CA LEU A 2 -5.03 24.10 1.54
C LEU A 2 -5.00 25.56 2.00
N THR A 3 -4.22 25.86 3.02
CA THR A 3 -3.97 27.21 3.51
C THR A 3 -3.21 28.11 2.53
N GLN A 4 -2.39 27.51 1.66
CA GLN A 4 -1.64 28.21 0.63
C GLN A 4 -2.55 28.73 -0.50
N LYS A 5 -3.70 28.10 -0.71
CA LYS A 5 -4.68 28.47 -1.71
C LYS A 5 -5.74 29.47 -1.16
N GLU A 6 -5.45 30.12 -0.02
CA GLU A 6 -6.30 31.12 0.60
C GLU A 6 -7.74 30.68 0.89
N LEU A 7 -7.94 29.36 1.08
CA LEU A 7 -9.24 28.88 1.49
C LEU A 7 -9.56 29.30 2.91
N ALA A 8 -10.78 29.77 3.14
CA ALA A 8 -11.32 29.97 4.48
C ALA A 8 -11.25 28.64 5.26
N ASN A 9 -11.09 28.70 6.59
CA ASN A 9 -10.95 27.52 7.43
C ASN A 9 -12.06 26.47 7.19
N ASP A 10 -13.29 26.91 6.94
CA ASP A 10 -14.43 26.06 6.63
C ASP A 10 -14.28 25.37 5.27
N GLY A 11 -13.81 26.06 4.24
CA GLY A 11 -13.55 25.49 2.93
C GLY A 11 -12.42 24.46 2.94
N ALA A 12 -11.36 24.74 3.70
CA ALA A 12 -10.27 23.77 3.89
C ALA A 12 -10.73 22.50 4.62
N SER A 13 -11.60 22.65 5.62
CA SER A 13 -12.18 21.53 6.35
C SER A 13 -13.08 20.67 5.48
N ARG A 14 -13.97 21.28 4.69
CA ARG A 14 -14.85 20.57 3.73
C ARG A 14 -14.06 19.82 2.66
N ALA A 15 -13.05 20.47 2.08
CA ALA A 15 -12.17 19.81 1.12
C ALA A 15 -11.46 18.59 1.74
N SER A 16 -10.97 18.72 2.97
CA SER A 16 -10.32 17.62 3.70
C SER A 16 -11.27 16.45 3.97
N ILE A 17 -12.50 16.73 4.37
CA ILE A 17 -13.53 15.69 4.57
C ILE A 17 -13.80 14.95 3.26
N LEU A 18 -14.00 15.68 2.16
CA LEU A 18 -14.28 15.06 0.87
C LEU A 18 -13.12 14.20 0.36
N MET A 19 -11.88 14.64 0.59
CA MET A 19 -10.68 13.82 0.33
C MET A 19 -10.68 12.52 1.13
N LYS A 20 -11.06 12.55 2.43
CA LYS A 20 -11.14 11.35 3.28
C LYS A 20 -12.25 10.40 2.85
N VAL A 21 -13.38 10.93 2.41
CA VAL A 21 -14.45 10.12 1.80
C VAL A 21 -13.94 9.45 0.52
N GLY A 22 -13.24 10.19 -0.35
CA GLY A 22 -12.60 9.61 -1.54
C GLY A 22 -11.63 8.49 -1.21
N ALA A 23 -10.83 8.66 -0.16
CA ALA A 23 -9.90 7.64 0.34
C ALA A 23 -10.63 6.36 0.77
N CYS A 24 -11.70 6.49 1.56
CA CYS A 24 -12.48 5.35 2.05
C CYS A 24 -13.13 4.57 0.89
N VAL A 25 -13.79 5.28 0.00
CA VAL A 25 -14.46 4.70 -1.18
C VAL A 25 -13.45 4.06 -2.13
N GLY A 26 -12.32 4.71 -2.37
CA GLY A 26 -11.25 4.21 -3.24
C GLY A 26 -10.61 2.92 -2.70
N GLY A 27 -10.27 2.89 -1.41
CA GLY A 27 -9.72 1.70 -0.75
C GLY A 27 -10.65 0.50 -0.86
N THR A 28 -11.94 0.69 -0.63
CA THR A 28 -12.95 -0.37 -0.69
C THR A 28 -13.17 -0.85 -2.12
N ILE A 29 -13.43 0.07 -3.06
CA ILE A 29 -13.76 -0.30 -4.45
C ILE A 29 -12.55 -0.94 -5.15
N LEU A 30 -11.37 -0.32 -5.11
CA LEU A 30 -10.20 -0.87 -5.78
C LEU A 30 -9.68 -2.14 -5.08
N GLY A 31 -9.84 -2.24 -3.77
CA GLY A 31 -9.59 -3.48 -3.03
C GLY A 31 -10.46 -4.63 -3.56
N TYR A 32 -11.75 -4.40 -3.75
CA TYR A 32 -12.67 -5.39 -4.31
C TYR A 32 -12.38 -5.68 -5.79
N VAL A 33 -12.26 -4.66 -6.63
CA VAL A 33 -11.97 -4.79 -8.07
C VAL A 33 -10.66 -5.54 -8.32
N SER A 34 -9.67 -5.38 -7.43
CA SER A 34 -8.37 -6.06 -7.54
C SER A 34 -8.48 -7.58 -7.48
N GLN A 35 -9.57 -8.13 -6.93
CA GLN A 35 -9.80 -9.58 -6.92
C GLN A 35 -10.03 -10.13 -8.34
N TRP A 36 -10.62 -9.35 -9.22
CA TRP A 36 -11.00 -9.75 -10.56
C TRP A 36 -9.96 -9.30 -11.60
N PHE A 37 -9.52 -8.05 -11.48
CA PHE A 37 -8.58 -7.44 -12.42
C PHE A 37 -7.11 -7.86 -12.20
N GLY A 38 -6.79 -8.32 -10.99
CA GLY A 38 -5.42 -8.67 -10.56
C GLY A 38 -4.78 -7.59 -9.69
N ARG A 39 -3.99 -8.03 -8.70
CA ARG A 39 -3.40 -7.11 -7.71
C ARG A 39 -2.44 -6.11 -8.34
N ARG A 40 -1.47 -6.60 -9.12
CA ARG A 40 -0.47 -5.79 -9.81
C ARG A 40 -1.10 -4.76 -10.74
N ARG A 41 -2.01 -5.22 -11.61
CA ARG A 41 -2.66 -4.34 -12.59
C ARG A 41 -3.42 -3.22 -11.90
N THR A 42 -4.16 -3.51 -10.84
CA THR A 42 -4.91 -2.51 -10.08
C THR A 42 -3.99 -1.49 -9.45
N ILE A 43 -2.87 -1.89 -8.83
CA ILE A 43 -1.89 -0.98 -8.24
C ILE A 43 -1.27 -0.09 -9.32
N ILE A 44 -0.85 -0.65 -10.45
CA ILE A 44 -0.25 0.11 -11.56
C ILE A 44 -1.23 1.12 -12.15
N VAL A 45 -2.47 0.71 -12.42
CA VAL A 45 -3.51 1.61 -12.93
C VAL A 45 -3.79 2.73 -11.92
N ALA A 46 -3.93 2.42 -10.65
CA ALA A 46 -4.14 3.43 -9.61
C ALA A 46 -2.97 4.42 -9.51
N ALA A 47 -1.73 3.94 -9.61
CA ALA A 47 -0.54 4.78 -9.63
C ALA A 47 -0.49 5.70 -10.85
N ILE A 48 -0.78 5.18 -12.04
CA ILE A 48 -0.84 5.98 -13.28
C ILE A 48 -1.96 7.03 -13.20
N MET A 49 -3.15 6.64 -12.75
CA MET A 49 -4.27 7.57 -12.61
C MET A 49 -3.98 8.67 -11.60
N SER A 50 -3.32 8.34 -10.47
CA SER A 50 -2.89 9.37 -9.52
C SER A 50 -1.86 10.34 -10.12
N MET A 51 -0.91 9.88 -10.95
CA MET A 51 0.03 10.75 -11.66
C MET A 51 -0.68 11.68 -12.65
N LEU A 52 -1.65 11.18 -13.41
CA LEU A 52 -2.42 11.98 -14.36
C LEU A 52 -3.28 13.06 -13.67
N LEU A 53 -3.69 12.82 -12.43
CA LEU A 53 -4.49 13.78 -11.64
C LEU A 53 -3.63 14.86 -10.97
N ILE A 54 -2.30 14.72 -10.91
CA ILE A 54 -1.41 15.71 -10.27
C ILE A 54 -1.62 17.13 -10.82
N PRO A 55 -1.60 17.38 -12.16
CA PRO A 55 -1.84 18.71 -12.69
C PRO A 55 -3.23 19.25 -12.32
N ALA A 56 -4.25 18.38 -12.40
CA ALA A 56 -5.61 18.75 -12.03
C ALA A 56 -5.76 19.09 -10.55
N TRP A 57 -4.90 18.57 -9.69
CA TRP A 57 -4.88 18.87 -8.25
C TRP A 57 -4.08 20.14 -7.91
N ILE A 58 -3.00 20.45 -8.67
CA ILE A 58 -2.11 21.57 -8.40
C ILE A 58 -2.65 22.87 -9.01
N LEU A 59 -3.13 22.82 -10.27
CA LEU A 59 -3.48 24.02 -11.04
C LEU A 59 -4.72 24.78 -10.56
N PRO A 60 -5.83 24.14 -10.14
CA PRO A 60 -7.03 24.87 -9.72
C PRO A 60 -6.84 25.60 -8.39
N GLU A 61 -7.42 26.80 -8.30
CA GLU A 61 -7.38 27.65 -7.10
C GLU A 61 -8.72 27.66 -6.34
N GLY A 62 -9.81 27.19 -6.95
CA GLY A 62 -11.16 27.21 -6.36
C GLY A 62 -11.42 26.06 -5.38
N GLU A 63 -12.16 26.33 -4.30
CA GLU A 63 -12.54 25.34 -3.26
C GLU A 63 -13.21 24.10 -3.87
N ARG A 64 -14.22 24.31 -4.74
CA ARG A 64 -14.96 23.20 -5.36
C ARG A 64 -14.06 22.32 -6.23
N SER A 65 -13.22 22.93 -7.05
CA SER A 65 -12.30 22.21 -7.92
C SER A 65 -11.26 21.43 -7.12
N LEU A 66 -10.71 22.05 -6.07
CA LEU A 66 -9.74 21.40 -5.19
C LEU A 66 -10.35 20.22 -4.43
N SER A 67 -11.61 20.35 -4.00
CA SER A 67 -12.33 19.27 -3.30
C SER A 67 -12.59 18.08 -4.21
N VAL A 68 -13.05 18.34 -5.45
CA VAL A 68 -13.33 17.27 -6.43
C VAL A 68 -12.05 16.57 -6.88
N THR A 69 -11.04 17.33 -7.26
CA THR A 69 -9.76 16.75 -7.70
C THR A 69 -9.05 16.02 -6.55
N GLY A 70 -9.13 16.57 -5.32
CA GLY A 70 -8.64 15.93 -4.13
C GLY A 70 -9.36 14.63 -3.79
N PHE A 71 -10.68 14.55 -3.99
CA PHE A 71 -11.44 13.32 -3.86
C PHE A 71 -10.90 12.22 -4.77
N PHE A 72 -10.78 12.49 -6.08
CA PHE A 72 -10.28 11.51 -7.03
C PHE A 72 -8.80 11.16 -6.81
N MET A 73 -7.99 12.14 -6.44
CA MET A 73 -6.59 11.89 -6.10
C MET A 73 -6.47 10.91 -4.94
N GLN A 74 -7.22 11.14 -3.86
CA GLN A 74 -7.24 10.25 -2.70
C GLN A 74 -7.90 8.91 -2.98
N PHE A 75 -8.90 8.88 -3.85
CA PHE A 75 -9.53 7.64 -4.32
C PHE A 75 -8.49 6.67 -4.90
N PHE A 76 -7.64 7.14 -5.81
CA PHE A 76 -6.64 6.27 -6.45
C PHE A 76 -5.45 5.97 -5.53
N ILE A 77 -4.95 6.96 -4.79
CA ILE A 77 -3.85 6.74 -3.83
C ILE A 77 -4.25 5.72 -2.78
N GLN A 78 -5.37 5.94 -2.11
CA GLN A 78 -5.84 5.05 -1.05
C GLN A 78 -6.37 3.73 -1.61
N GLY A 79 -6.85 3.73 -2.86
CA GLY A 79 -7.19 2.53 -3.59
C GLY A 79 -6.00 1.60 -3.79
N ALA A 80 -4.85 2.13 -4.20
CA ALA A 80 -3.61 1.37 -4.27
C ALA A 80 -3.20 0.83 -2.88
N TRP A 81 -3.28 1.66 -1.83
CA TRP A 81 -3.02 1.26 -0.45
C TRP A 81 -3.94 0.15 0.06
N GLY A 82 -5.19 0.10 -0.39
CA GLY A 82 -6.11 -0.99 -0.05
C GLY A 82 -5.70 -2.34 -0.66
N VAL A 83 -5.04 -2.32 -1.81
CA VAL A 83 -4.60 -3.54 -2.53
C VAL A 83 -3.23 -4.03 -2.04
N ILE A 84 -2.31 -3.14 -1.68
CA ILE A 84 -0.92 -3.47 -1.29
C ILE A 84 -0.86 -4.49 -0.14
N PRO A 85 -1.58 -4.34 0.99
CA PRO A 85 -1.52 -5.33 2.07
C PRO A 85 -2.00 -6.71 1.64
N ILE A 86 -3.01 -6.78 0.78
CA ILE A 86 -3.52 -8.04 0.25
C ILE A 86 -2.44 -8.71 -0.61
N HIS A 87 -1.82 -7.94 -1.49
CA HIS A 87 -0.73 -8.42 -2.34
C HIS A 87 0.49 -8.90 -1.55
N LEU A 88 0.87 -8.18 -0.49
CA LEU A 88 1.95 -8.60 0.42
C LEU A 88 1.63 -9.91 1.14
N ASN A 89 0.39 -10.12 1.58
CA ASN A 89 -0.03 -11.38 2.18
C ASN A 89 0.05 -12.55 1.19
N GLU A 90 -0.34 -12.34 -0.07
CA GLU A 90 -0.26 -13.36 -1.13
C GLU A 90 1.20 -13.70 -1.49
N LEU A 91 2.12 -12.74 -1.39
CA LEU A 91 3.56 -12.93 -1.65
C LEU A 91 4.30 -13.56 -0.48
N SER A 92 3.80 -13.43 0.75
CA SER A 92 4.51 -13.87 1.95
C SER A 92 4.68 -15.39 1.98
N PRO A 93 5.85 -15.88 2.44
CA PRO A 93 6.07 -17.30 2.70
C PRO A 93 5.08 -17.81 3.77
N PRO A 94 4.62 -19.07 3.66
CA PRO A 94 3.65 -19.64 4.62
C PRO A 94 4.07 -19.51 6.08
N ALA A 95 5.34 -19.77 6.36
CA ALA A 95 5.93 -19.76 7.71
C ALA A 95 5.93 -18.35 8.36
N PHE A 96 5.99 -17.28 7.56
CA PHE A 96 6.13 -15.90 8.04
C PHE A 96 4.95 -15.02 7.65
N ARG A 97 3.83 -15.60 7.22
CA ARG A 97 2.68 -14.87 6.68
C ARG A 97 2.08 -13.84 7.64
N SER A 98 2.08 -14.13 8.93
CA SER A 98 1.58 -13.20 9.96
C SER A 98 2.51 -12.02 10.21
N SER A 99 3.81 -12.23 10.12
CA SER A 99 4.83 -11.22 10.47
C SER A 99 5.35 -10.44 9.26
N PHE A 100 5.40 -11.06 8.08
CA PHE A 100 6.01 -10.49 6.88
C PHE A 100 5.38 -9.16 6.44
N PRO A 101 4.04 -9.02 6.34
CA PRO A 101 3.45 -7.75 5.94
C PRO A 101 3.69 -6.65 6.96
N GLY A 102 3.61 -6.97 8.24
CA GLY A 102 3.88 -6.01 9.32
C GLY A 102 5.32 -5.52 9.32
N LEU A 103 6.28 -6.44 9.20
CA LEU A 103 7.71 -6.09 9.15
C LEU A 103 8.03 -5.27 7.90
N SER A 104 7.53 -5.68 6.73
CA SER A 104 7.72 -4.94 5.47
C SER A 104 7.17 -3.53 5.55
N TYR A 105 5.98 -3.36 6.17
CA TYR A 105 5.37 -2.06 6.37
C TYR A 105 6.21 -1.16 7.30
N GLN A 106 6.71 -1.69 8.41
CA GLN A 106 7.53 -0.93 9.34
C GLN A 106 8.90 -0.53 8.75
N LEU A 107 9.55 -1.43 8.02
CA LEU A 107 10.79 -1.10 7.31
C LEU A 107 10.55 -0.02 6.25
N GLY A 108 9.45 -0.09 5.51
CA GLY A 108 9.04 0.95 4.57
C GLY A 108 8.84 2.29 5.25
N ASN A 109 8.14 2.34 6.38
CA ASN A 109 7.93 3.56 7.16
C ASN A 109 9.25 4.14 7.68
N MET A 110 10.16 3.30 8.16
CA MET A 110 11.47 3.74 8.65
C MET A 110 12.30 4.39 7.53
N ILE A 111 12.35 3.80 6.35
CA ILE A 111 13.08 4.33 5.19
C ILE A 111 12.43 5.61 4.66
N SER A 112 11.10 5.68 4.66
CA SER A 112 10.35 6.84 4.14
C SER A 112 10.23 7.99 5.13
N SER A 113 10.55 7.80 6.40
CA SER A 113 10.42 8.80 7.46
C SER A 113 11.07 10.16 7.13
N PRO A 114 12.28 10.26 6.53
CA PRO A 114 12.89 11.53 6.20
C PRO A 114 12.19 12.29 5.06
N SER A 115 11.35 11.62 4.27
CA SER A 115 10.75 12.21 3.07
C SER A 115 9.90 13.45 3.34
N ALA A 116 9.16 13.46 4.44
CA ALA A 116 8.34 14.62 4.84
C ALA A 116 9.20 15.84 5.15
N GLN A 117 10.34 15.67 5.83
CA GLN A 117 11.26 16.75 6.15
C GLN A 117 11.94 17.27 4.88
N ILE A 118 12.35 16.38 3.97
CA ILE A 118 12.96 16.76 2.68
C ILE A 118 11.97 17.58 1.86
N VAL A 119 10.72 17.12 1.73
CA VAL A 119 9.67 17.85 0.99
C VAL A 119 9.40 19.22 1.61
N ASN A 120 9.34 19.31 2.93
CA ASN A 120 9.13 20.58 3.62
C ASN A 120 10.32 21.54 3.41
N ALA A 121 11.56 21.08 3.58
CA ALA A 121 12.74 21.89 3.39
C ALA A 121 12.85 22.45 1.95
N ILE A 122 12.58 21.60 0.95
CA ILE A 122 12.56 22.03 -0.46
C ILE A 122 11.42 23.03 -0.71
N SER A 123 10.23 22.78 -0.14
CA SER A 123 9.09 23.68 -0.30
C SER A 123 9.32 25.05 0.32
N GLU A 124 10.06 25.09 1.41
CA GLU A 124 10.40 26.34 2.14
C GLU A 124 11.51 27.14 1.47
N SER A 125 12.42 26.49 0.78
CA SER A 125 13.50 27.15 0.05
C SER A 125 13.06 27.77 -1.28
N HIS A 126 11.92 27.35 -1.84
CA HIS A 126 11.42 27.84 -3.12
C HIS A 126 10.12 28.61 -2.96
N PHE A 127 9.99 29.71 -3.71
CA PHE A 127 8.80 30.54 -3.74
C PHE A 127 8.12 30.46 -5.11
N VAL A 128 6.79 30.38 -5.11
CA VAL A 128 5.97 30.44 -6.31
C VAL A 128 5.05 31.67 -6.17
N THR A 129 4.97 32.44 -7.25
CA THR A 129 4.02 33.54 -7.32
C THR A 129 2.67 33.02 -7.78
N SER A 130 1.66 33.18 -6.94
CA SER A 130 0.26 32.87 -7.31
C SER A 130 -0.23 33.80 -8.43
N LYS A 131 -1.27 33.40 -9.16
CA LYS A 131 -1.92 34.27 -10.15
C LYS A 131 -2.43 35.59 -9.55
N SER A 132 -2.69 35.61 -8.25
CA SER A 132 -3.02 36.82 -7.48
C SER A 132 -1.83 37.76 -7.21
N GLY A 133 -0.61 37.40 -7.67
CA GLY A 133 0.60 38.18 -7.42
C GLY A 133 1.25 37.95 -6.04
N GLN A 134 0.65 37.15 -5.19
CA GLN A 134 1.15 36.88 -3.85
C GLN A 134 2.25 35.81 -3.89
N ARG A 135 3.39 36.08 -3.26
CA ARG A 135 4.50 35.13 -3.08
C ARG A 135 4.15 34.14 -1.98
N SER A 136 4.08 32.86 -2.32
CA SER A 136 3.87 31.78 -1.35
C SER A 136 4.93 30.69 -1.50
N LYS A 137 5.17 29.93 -0.43
CA LYS A 137 6.11 28.80 -0.44
C LYS A 137 5.62 27.70 -1.42
N ALA A 138 6.53 27.03 -2.13
CA ALA A 138 6.23 26.13 -3.26
C ALA A 138 5.71 24.74 -2.83
N TYR A 139 4.81 24.63 -1.85
CA TYR A 139 4.29 23.33 -1.39
C TYR A 139 3.54 22.55 -2.47
N GLY A 140 2.76 23.23 -3.31
CA GLY A 140 1.98 22.57 -4.35
C GLY A 140 2.84 21.80 -5.35
N PRO A 141 3.73 22.48 -6.09
CA PRO A 141 4.62 21.84 -7.05
C PRO A 141 5.53 20.79 -6.42
N THR A 142 6.12 21.07 -5.24
CA THR A 142 7.02 20.13 -4.57
C THR A 142 6.31 18.84 -4.16
N MET A 143 5.11 18.94 -3.57
CA MET A 143 4.29 17.77 -3.26
C MET A 143 3.88 16.99 -4.51
N GLY A 144 3.55 17.70 -5.60
CA GLY A 144 3.21 17.06 -6.86
C GLY A 144 4.36 16.25 -7.44
N ILE A 145 5.56 16.81 -7.48
CA ILE A 145 6.77 16.12 -7.96
C ILE A 145 7.07 14.91 -7.07
N ALA A 146 7.04 15.07 -5.75
CA ALA A 146 7.26 13.98 -4.81
C ALA A 146 6.25 12.84 -5.02
N THR A 147 4.96 13.16 -5.17
CA THR A 147 3.90 12.19 -5.44
C THR A 147 4.12 11.48 -6.77
N ALA A 148 4.55 12.19 -7.82
CA ALA A 148 4.85 11.59 -9.12
C ALA A 148 6.01 10.59 -9.03
N ILE A 149 7.09 10.94 -8.34
CA ILE A 149 8.26 10.06 -8.14
C ILE A 149 7.84 8.79 -7.38
N ILE A 150 7.07 8.94 -6.31
CA ILE A 150 6.59 7.81 -5.50
C ILE A 150 5.65 6.92 -6.33
N ALA A 151 4.69 7.49 -7.05
CA ALA A 151 3.74 6.74 -7.86
C ALA A 151 4.46 5.98 -9.01
N MET A 152 5.45 6.61 -9.64
CA MET A 152 6.29 5.96 -10.64
C MET A 152 7.10 4.81 -10.02
N GLY A 153 7.71 5.03 -8.87
CA GLY A 153 8.43 3.98 -8.13
C GLY A 153 7.53 2.78 -7.82
N ILE A 154 6.31 3.02 -7.33
CA ILE A 154 5.32 1.97 -7.07
C ILE A 154 4.93 1.23 -8.36
N ALA A 155 4.67 1.95 -9.45
CA ALA A 155 4.31 1.34 -10.73
C ALA A 155 5.45 0.44 -11.27
N VAL A 156 6.68 0.93 -11.23
CA VAL A 156 7.87 0.20 -11.70
C VAL A 156 8.13 -1.04 -10.84
N THR A 157 8.21 -0.89 -9.52
CA THR A 157 8.48 -2.02 -8.61
C THR A 157 7.39 -3.08 -8.69
N THR A 158 6.12 -2.67 -8.79
CA THR A 158 4.99 -3.58 -8.97
C THR A 158 5.02 -4.27 -10.33
N ALA A 159 5.49 -3.59 -11.39
CA ALA A 159 5.61 -4.16 -12.72
C ALA A 159 6.66 -5.29 -12.83
N PHE A 160 7.71 -5.23 -12.01
CA PHE A 160 8.72 -6.29 -11.95
C PHE A 160 8.39 -7.39 -10.93
N GLY A 161 7.46 -7.16 -10.02
CA GLY A 161 7.07 -8.11 -8.98
C GLY A 161 6.29 -9.32 -9.53
N PRO A 162 6.37 -10.51 -8.89
CA PRO A 162 5.56 -11.67 -9.25
C PRO A 162 4.09 -11.45 -8.83
N GLU A 163 3.16 -12.00 -9.60
CA GLU A 163 1.75 -12.04 -9.23
C GLU A 163 1.39 -13.45 -8.74
N LYS A 164 0.93 -13.55 -7.49
CA LYS A 164 0.51 -14.82 -6.86
C LYS A 164 -0.94 -14.72 -6.39
N ARG A 165 -1.81 -14.28 -7.29
CA ARG A 165 -3.24 -14.13 -7.04
C ARG A 165 -3.91 -15.47 -6.71
N GLY A 166 -4.77 -15.45 -5.69
CA GLY A 166 -5.62 -16.61 -5.37
C GLY A 166 -4.89 -17.79 -4.74
N ARG A 167 -3.78 -17.53 -4.02
CA ARG A 167 -3.10 -18.58 -3.28
C ARG A 167 -4.02 -19.13 -2.20
N GLU A 168 -4.33 -20.41 -2.27
CA GLU A 168 -5.11 -21.10 -1.25
C GLU A 168 -4.28 -21.12 0.05
N PHE A 169 -4.77 -20.37 1.04
CA PHE A 169 -4.09 -20.22 2.33
C PHE A 169 -4.20 -21.48 3.19
N GLU A 170 -5.21 -22.29 2.96
CA GLU A 170 -5.54 -23.47 3.76
C GLU A 170 -4.63 -24.68 3.50
N LYS A 171 -4.00 -24.76 2.32
CA LYS A 171 -3.10 -25.88 1.97
C LYS A 171 -1.67 -25.73 2.46
N THR A 172 -1.36 -24.68 3.21
CA THR A 172 0.00 -24.42 3.71
C THR A 172 0.08 -24.65 5.20
N LEU A 173 0.88 -25.64 5.58
CA LEU A 173 1.15 -25.97 6.99
C LEU A 173 1.73 -24.77 7.76
N PRO A 174 1.33 -24.57 9.04
CA PRO A 174 1.97 -23.63 9.94
C PRO A 174 3.48 -23.90 10.08
N ALA A 175 4.24 -22.88 10.46
CA ALA A 175 5.66 -23.01 10.72
C ALA A 175 5.90 -24.06 11.83
N GLY A 176 6.69 -25.09 11.53
CA GLY A 176 7.00 -26.16 12.49
C GLY A 176 6.28 -27.49 12.26
N MET A 177 5.33 -27.55 11.32
CA MET A 177 4.73 -28.83 10.92
C MET A 177 5.47 -29.43 9.72
N SER A 178 5.80 -30.70 9.80
CA SER A 178 6.35 -31.47 8.67
C SER A 178 5.30 -31.64 7.58
N VAL A 179 5.75 -31.70 6.33
CA VAL A 179 4.90 -31.92 5.15
C VAL A 179 4.03 -33.17 5.36
N MET A 180 2.71 -33.01 5.38
CA MET A 180 1.81 -34.15 5.35
C MET A 180 1.94 -34.88 4.00
N PRO A 181 1.91 -36.21 3.96
CA PRO A 181 1.85 -36.96 2.72
C PRO A 181 0.62 -36.55 1.90
N GLU A 182 0.78 -36.44 0.60
CA GLU A 182 -0.28 -36.12 -0.34
C GLU A 182 -1.49 -37.06 -0.12
N GLY A 183 -2.66 -36.50 0.24
CA GLY A 183 -3.89 -37.25 0.43
C GLY A 183 -4.43 -37.32 1.87
N LYS A 184 -3.75 -36.75 2.88
CA LYS A 184 -4.29 -36.64 4.24
C LYS A 184 -4.73 -35.20 4.54
N THR A 185 -5.98 -35.05 4.96
CA THR A 185 -6.48 -33.78 5.51
C THR A 185 -6.25 -33.74 7.03
N MET A 186 -6.16 -32.52 7.58
CA MET A 186 -6.01 -32.33 9.02
C MET A 186 -7.21 -32.92 9.81
N GLU A 187 -8.36 -33.07 9.17
CA GLU A 187 -9.54 -33.71 9.73
C GLU A 187 -9.33 -35.21 9.95
N ASP A 188 -8.63 -35.91 9.06
CA ASP A 188 -8.35 -37.34 9.18
C ASP A 188 -7.47 -37.68 10.40
N ASP A 189 -6.58 -36.77 10.80
CA ASP A 189 -5.73 -36.96 11.98
C ASP A 189 -6.46 -36.60 13.27
N LEU A 190 -7.39 -35.64 13.23
CA LEU A 190 -8.26 -35.31 14.36
C LEU A 190 -9.30 -36.41 14.64
N GLU A 191 -9.88 -37.02 13.60
CA GLU A 191 -10.83 -38.14 13.75
C GLU A 191 -10.16 -39.41 14.29
N ARG A 192 -8.86 -39.61 14.00
CA ARG A 192 -8.12 -40.78 14.53
C ARG A 192 -7.66 -40.65 15.96
N GLY A 193 -7.76 -39.49 16.58
CA GLY A 193 -7.33 -39.29 17.96
C GLY A 193 -5.84 -39.54 18.21
N ASP A 194 -5.03 -39.52 17.14
CA ASP A 194 -3.58 -39.80 17.21
C ASP A 194 -2.82 -38.52 17.55
N THR A 195 -2.93 -38.12 18.81
CA THR A 195 -2.05 -37.12 19.41
C THR A 195 -0.66 -37.68 19.61
N ARG A 196 0.05 -38.02 18.54
CA ARG A 196 1.50 -38.22 18.63
C ARG A 196 2.14 -36.87 18.86
N GLU A 197 2.61 -36.66 20.08
CA GLU A 197 3.54 -35.59 20.44
C GLU A 197 4.54 -35.38 19.32
N SER A 198 4.55 -34.21 18.74
CA SER A 198 5.54 -33.76 17.75
C SER A 198 6.93 -33.78 18.41
N LYS A 199 7.71 -34.82 18.18
CA LYS A 199 9.13 -34.81 18.53
C LYS A 199 9.80 -33.61 17.81
N PRO A 200 10.54 -32.78 18.53
CA PRO A 200 11.20 -31.63 17.93
C PRO A 200 12.24 -32.11 16.91
N ALA A 201 12.33 -31.41 15.79
CA ALA A 201 13.18 -31.71 14.62
C ALA A 201 14.69 -31.79 14.90
N VAL A 202 15.12 -31.61 16.13
CA VAL A 202 16.55 -31.69 16.57
C VAL A 202 17.07 -33.10 16.56
N GLU A 203 16.22 -34.14 16.65
CA GLU A 203 16.69 -35.54 16.76
C GLU A 203 16.96 -36.22 15.40
N MET A 204 16.64 -35.58 14.26
CA MET A 204 16.88 -36.16 12.93
C MET A 204 18.26 -35.82 12.32
N GLN A 205 18.99 -34.87 12.86
CA GLN A 205 20.35 -34.58 12.36
C GLN A 205 21.41 -35.53 12.85
N ASP A 206 21.23 -36.14 14.02
CA ASP A 206 22.23 -37.06 14.59
C ASP A 206 22.25 -38.47 13.97
N VAL A 207 21.22 -38.82 13.19
CA VAL A 207 21.13 -40.13 12.52
C VAL A 207 21.76 -40.11 11.12
N ALA A 208 21.89 -38.94 10.51
CA ALA A 208 22.48 -38.79 9.16
C ALA A 208 24.03 -38.76 9.19
N GLU A 209 24.63 -38.46 10.33
CA GLU A 209 26.11 -38.34 10.47
C GLU A 209 26.84 -39.64 10.91
N LYS A 210 26.09 -40.74 11.09
CA LYS A 210 26.63 -42.07 11.48
C LYS A 210 26.45 -43.17 10.43
N LYS A 211 26.42 -42.82 9.13
CA LYS A 211 26.55 -43.82 8.06
C LYS A 211 27.63 -43.47 7.06
#